data_f58ba6121072e3bea79c7656952f5e2b
#
_entry.id   f58ba6121072e3bea79c7656952f5e2b
#
_cell.length_a   1.000
_cell.length_b   1.000
_cell.length_c   1.000
_cell.angle_alpha   90.00
_cell.angle_beta   90.00
_cell.angle_gamma   90.00
#
_symmetry.space_group_name_H-M   'P 1'
#
loop_
_entity.id
_entity.type
_entity.pdbx_description
1 polymer ?
#
loop_
_entity_poly.entity_id
_entity_poly.type
_entity_poly.pdbx_seq_one_letter_code
_entity_poly.pdbx_strand_id
1 'polypeptide(L)'
;MDKDNAPTLFQVNGPVGLANWKDYCYDLKDSKLYSQLTNQDFALKEGDSVYGIAYVVETYGIIYNKTLLKKYFDSDFATIKSIDKLNNFAALKTVADEIQAHASDLGVKGAFTSAGMDSSSDWRFKTHLANLPIYYEYKADGITSTDAIKGTYLDNYKNIFDLYITDSTCAPTDLANKTATDAVTEFTSGEAVFYQNGTWEYTGIKDAGLTDDDLGMLPIYIGVDGEENQGLCTGSENYWCVNKNASEEDIQATLDFMKWVVESDEGRDMLANQMGFVTPFTTFADYLPDNPLVKANAEYTEAGKTPVSWNFTTMPSENWKNNLGGALLNYAQGTGTWDSVQTAFVDGWAEEYAAANE
;
A
#
# COMPACT_ATOMS: atom_id res chain seq x y z
N MET A 1 -24.55 -9.53 9.82
CA MET A 1 -25.20 -9.88 8.53
C MET A 1 -26.58 -10.53 8.69
N ASP A 2 -26.91 -11.11 9.83
CA ASP A 2 -28.20 -11.77 10.09
C ASP A 2 -29.21 -10.88 10.83
N LYS A 3 -29.09 -9.55 10.72
CA LYS A 3 -29.99 -8.57 11.36
C LYS A 3 -30.85 -7.87 10.30
N ASP A 4 -32.06 -7.48 10.68
CA ASP A 4 -33.04 -6.82 9.80
C ASP A 4 -32.53 -5.56 9.07
N ASN A 5 -31.44 -4.94 9.54
CA ASN A 5 -30.79 -3.76 8.97
C ASN A 5 -29.35 -4.04 8.54
N ALA A 6 -29.01 -5.29 8.17
CA ALA A 6 -27.67 -5.58 7.63
C ALA A 6 -27.46 -4.89 6.27
N PRO A 7 -26.25 -4.40 5.96
CA PRO A 7 -25.97 -3.81 4.65
C PRO A 7 -26.12 -4.86 3.55
N THR A 8 -26.65 -4.44 2.40
CA THR A 8 -26.75 -5.30 1.21
C THR A 8 -25.45 -5.29 0.39
N LEU A 9 -24.75 -4.17 0.40
CA LEU A 9 -23.39 -4.02 -0.14
C LEU A 9 -22.42 -3.84 1.01
N PHE A 10 -21.34 -4.60 1.03
CA PHE A 10 -20.27 -4.46 2.02
C PHE A 10 -18.90 -4.74 1.38
N GLN A 11 -17.85 -4.35 2.09
CA GLN A 11 -16.47 -4.53 1.65
C GLN A 11 -15.78 -5.63 2.45
N VAL A 12 -14.95 -6.41 1.77
CA VAL A 12 -13.95 -7.29 2.40
C VAL A 12 -12.55 -6.96 1.90
N ASN A 13 -11.56 -7.19 2.75
CA ASN A 13 -10.17 -6.97 2.43
C ASN A 13 -9.52 -8.29 2.00
N GLY A 14 -9.50 -8.53 0.70
CA GLY A 14 -8.84 -9.68 0.11
C GLY A 14 -9.36 -11.06 0.56
N PRO A 15 -8.62 -12.14 0.27
CA PRO A 15 -9.00 -13.51 0.64
C PRO A 15 -9.11 -13.75 2.15
N VAL A 16 -8.25 -13.12 2.97
CA VAL A 16 -8.34 -13.22 4.44
C VAL A 16 -9.66 -12.65 4.95
N GLY A 17 -10.07 -11.49 4.43
CA GLY A 17 -11.39 -10.93 4.70
C GLY A 17 -12.51 -11.83 4.19
N LEU A 18 -12.36 -12.40 2.99
CA LEU A 18 -13.35 -13.32 2.43
C LEU A 18 -13.53 -14.57 3.30
N ALA A 19 -12.46 -15.16 3.82
CA ALA A 19 -12.54 -16.34 4.68
C ALA A 19 -13.50 -16.13 5.87
N ASN A 20 -13.54 -14.91 6.42
CA ASN A 20 -14.45 -14.56 7.53
C ASN A 20 -15.88 -14.24 7.08
N TRP A 21 -16.10 -13.82 5.84
CA TRP A 21 -17.37 -13.28 5.38
C TRP A 21 -18.02 -14.05 4.23
N LYS A 22 -17.36 -15.07 3.69
CA LYS A 22 -17.83 -15.86 2.54
C LYS A 22 -19.26 -16.39 2.70
N ASP A 23 -19.60 -16.87 3.89
CA ASP A 23 -20.92 -17.41 4.17
C ASP A 23 -22.07 -16.38 4.05
N TYR A 24 -21.73 -15.11 3.93
CA TYR A 24 -22.67 -14.01 3.69
C TYR A 24 -22.62 -13.48 2.27
N CYS A 25 -21.68 -13.94 1.42
CA CYS A 25 -21.49 -13.41 0.07
C CYS A 25 -22.41 -14.10 -0.95
N TYR A 26 -23.04 -13.27 -1.78
CA TYR A 26 -23.77 -13.68 -2.98
C TYR A 26 -22.77 -14.04 -4.10
N ASP A 27 -23.07 -15.04 -4.93
CA ASP A 27 -22.23 -15.41 -6.07
C ASP A 27 -22.42 -14.42 -7.24
N LEU A 28 -21.36 -13.68 -7.54
CA LEU A 28 -21.34 -12.62 -8.55
C LEU A 28 -20.84 -13.12 -9.93
N LYS A 29 -20.60 -14.41 -10.13
CA LYS A 29 -19.98 -14.95 -11.36
C LYS A 29 -20.76 -14.62 -12.64
N ASP A 30 -22.07 -14.54 -12.55
CA ASP A 30 -22.95 -14.22 -13.68
C ASP A 30 -23.29 -12.72 -13.74
N SER A 31 -22.70 -11.91 -12.86
CA SER A 31 -22.93 -10.48 -12.81
C SER A 31 -22.29 -9.75 -13.99
N LYS A 32 -22.92 -8.63 -14.38
CA LYS A 32 -22.37 -7.75 -15.41
C LYS A 32 -21.02 -7.17 -14.98
N LEU A 33 -20.84 -6.87 -13.67
CA LEU A 33 -19.60 -6.32 -13.14
C LEU A 33 -18.41 -7.27 -13.32
N TYR A 34 -18.60 -8.56 -13.03
CA TYR A 34 -17.53 -9.53 -13.21
C TYR A 34 -17.07 -9.61 -14.67
N SER A 35 -18.02 -9.56 -15.62
CA SER A 35 -17.70 -9.58 -17.05
C SER A 35 -17.00 -8.31 -17.56
N GLN A 36 -17.06 -7.21 -16.81
CA GLN A 36 -16.45 -5.92 -17.16
C GLN A 36 -15.07 -5.70 -16.54
N LEU A 37 -14.59 -6.62 -15.71
CA LEU A 37 -13.23 -6.52 -15.18
C LEU A 37 -12.20 -6.59 -16.34
N THR A 38 -11.17 -5.74 -16.26
CA THR A 38 -10.03 -5.74 -17.19
C THR A 38 -9.20 -7.01 -17.08
N ASN A 39 -9.15 -7.59 -15.87
CA ASN A 39 -8.55 -8.88 -15.55
C ASN A 39 -9.39 -9.54 -14.44
N GLN A 40 -9.74 -10.81 -14.65
CA GLN A 40 -10.52 -11.59 -13.68
C GLN A 40 -9.77 -11.91 -12.36
N ASP A 41 -8.49 -11.61 -12.27
CA ASP A 41 -7.73 -11.68 -11.02
C ASP A 41 -8.12 -10.57 -10.02
N PHE A 42 -8.84 -9.55 -10.49
CA PHE A 42 -9.50 -8.55 -9.64
C PHE A 42 -10.81 -9.04 -9.00
N ALA A 43 -11.02 -10.34 -8.94
CA ALA A 43 -12.16 -10.95 -8.24
C ALA A 43 -11.70 -11.96 -7.19
N LEU A 44 -12.41 -11.99 -6.06
CA LEU A 44 -12.24 -13.02 -5.05
C LEU A 44 -13.04 -14.25 -5.45
N LYS A 45 -12.36 -15.36 -5.67
CA LYS A 45 -12.93 -16.61 -6.19
C LYS A 45 -12.68 -17.76 -5.22
N GLU A 46 -13.61 -18.71 -5.22
CA GLU A 46 -13.41 -20.03 -4.64
C GLU A 46 -14.13 -21.06 -5.52
N GLY A 47 -13.38 -22.00 -6.10
CA GLY A 47 -13.89 -22.86 -7.16
C GLY A 47 -14.41 -22.05 -8.34
N ASP A 48 -15.65 -22.31 -8.76
CA ASP A 48 -16.30 -21.60 -9.86
C ASP A 48 -17.08 -20.34 -9.43
N SER A 49 -17.13 -20.04 -8.13
CA SER A 49 -17.90 -18.93 -7.59
C SER A 49 -17.06 -17.67 -7.41
N VAL A 50 -17.68 -16.51 -7.58
CA VAL A 50 -17.11 -15.17 -7.44
C VAL A 50 -17.81 -14.45 -6.28
N TYR A 51 -17.12 -14.21 -5.19
CA TYR A 51 -17.71 -13.66 -3.96
C TYR A 51 -17.45 -12.18 -3.75
N GLY A 52 -16.42 -11.63 -4.41
CA GLY A 52 -16.09 -10.21 -4.33
C GLY A 52 -15.48 -9.69 -5.63
N ILE A 53 -15.73 -8.43 -5.92
CA ILE A 53 -15.20 -7.74 -7.10
C ILE A 53 -14.43 -6.50 -6.64
N ALA A 54 -13.16 -6.40 -7.01
CA ALA A 54 -12.36 -5.21 -6.74
C ALA A 54 -12.99 -3.99 -7.43
N TYR A 55 -13.07 -2.89 -6.72
CA TYR A 55 -13.60 -1.64 -7.26
C TYR A 55 -12.55 -0.54 -7.39
N VAL A 56 -11.37 -0.76 -6.81
CA VAL A 56 -10.25 0.17 -6.88
C VAL A 56 -8.95 -0.59 -7.06
N VAL A 57 -8.05 -0.05 -7.86
CA VAL A 57 -6.64 -0.44 -7.94
C VAL A 57 -5.84 0.69 -7.32
N GLU A 58 -5.07 0.36 -6.31
CA GLU A 58 -4.31 1.33 -5.56
C GLU A 58 -2.82 1.12 -5.77
N THR A 59 -2.07 2.19 -5.59
CA THR A 59 -0.62 2.19 -5.76
C THR A 59 0.02 2.89 -4.57
N TYR A 60 1.10 2.32 -4.05
CA TYR A 60 1.91 2.95 -3.01
C TYR A 60 3.39 2.88 -3.32
N GLY A 61 4.11 3.78 -2.67
CA GLY A 61 5.55 3.94 -2.77
C GLY A 61 6.03 4.94 -1.74
N ILE A 62 7.02 5.74 -2.13
CA ILE A 62 7.52 6.86 -1.36
C ILE A 62 7.05 8.14 -2.04
N ILE A 63 6.03 8.80 -1.49
CA ILE A 63 5.59 10.13 -1.94
C ILE A 63 6.72 11.11 -1.58
N TYR A 64 7.08 12.00 -2.48
CA TYR A 64 8.09 13.01 -2.21
C TYR A 64 7.62 14.42 -2.59
N ASN A 65 8.10 15.41 -1.82
CA ASN A 65 7.90 16.83 -2.13
C ASN A 65 8.96 17.27 -3.14
N LYS A 66 8.52 17.54 -4.37
CA LYS A 66 9.41 17.95 -5.48
C LYS A 66 10.16 19.24 -5.20
N THR A 67 9.52 20.20 -4.54
CA THR A 67 10.13 21.49 -4.20
C THR A 67 11.25 21.32 -3.19
N LEU A 68 11.06 20.53 -2.13
CA LEU A 68 12.08 20.25 -1.14
C LEU A 68 13.19 19.37 -1.70
N LEU A 69 12.85 18.35 -2.49
CA LEU A 69 13.83 17.48 -3.13
C LEU A 69 14.68 18.26 -4.16
N LYS A 70 14.07 19.20 -4.90
CA LYS A 70 14.82 20.10 -5.78
C LYS A 70 15.80 21.00 -4.99
N LYS A 71 15.39 21.52 -3.82
CA LYS A 71 16.27 22.30 -2.96
C LYS A 71 17.48 21.49 -2.51
N TYR A 72 17.30 20.19 -2.20
CA TYR A 72 18.41 19.28 -1.95
C TYR A 72 19.29 19.14 -3.20
N PHE A 73 18.75 18.82 -4.38
CA PHE A 73 19.54 18.63 -5.61
C PHE A 73 20.36 19.85 -6.00
N ASP A 74 19.87 21.05 -5.72
CA ASP A 74 20.54 22.31 -6.01
C ASP A 74 21.61 22.68 -4.97
N SER A 75 21.67 21.97 -3.83
CA SER A 75 22.64 22.25 -2.75
C SER A 75 24.06 21.77 -3.10
N ASP A 76 25.07 22.41 -2.51
CA ASP A 76 26.47 22.02 -2.74
C ASP A 76 26.85 20.69 -2.09
N PHE A 77 26.12 20.26 -1.05
CA PHE A 77 26.35 19.00 -0.35
C PHE A 77 25.68 17.78 -1.01
N ALA A 78 24.73 17.96 -1.92
CA ALA A 78 24.07 16.84 -2.57
C ALA A 78 25.02 16.06 -3.48
N THR A 79 25.18 14.78 -3.23
CA THR A 79 25.94 13.86 -4.10
C THR A 79 25.11 13.46 -5.32
N ILE A 80 23.82 13.24 -5.14
CA ILE A 80 22.87 12.91 -6.22
C ILE A 80 22.13 14.20 -6.59
N LYS A 81 22.08 14.51 -7.90
CA LYS A 81 21.61 15.81 -8.41
C LYS A 81 20.30 15.75 -9.20
N SER A 82 19.69 14.54 -9.34
CA SER A 82 18.47 14.40 -10.12
C SER A 82 17.67 13.16 -9.71
N ILE A 83 16.34 13.22 -9.91
CA ILE A 83 15.40 12.17 -9.53
C ILE A 83 15.63 10.85 -10.27
N ASP A 84 16.03 10.87 -11.53
CA ASP A 84 16.32 9.69 -12.35
C ASP A 84 17.51 8.86 -11.83
N LYS A 85 18.30 9.39 -10.90
CA LYS A 85 19.37 8.69 -10.21
C LYS A 85 18.90 8.01 -8.91
N LEU A 86 17.70 8.34 -8.44
CA LEU A 86 17.07 7.66 -7.30
C LEU A 86 16.36 6.39 -7.80
N ASN A 87 17.09 5.38 -8.20
CA ASN A 87 16.56 4.17 -8.81
C ASN A 87 16.99 2.88 -8.12
N ASN A 88 17.56 2.97 -6.92
CA ASN A 88 17.94 1.85 -6.07
C ASN A 88 18.09 2.30 -4.60
N PHE A 89 18.18 1.34 -3.69
CA PHE A 89 18.31 1.59 -2.25
C PHE A 89 19.56 2.40 -1.88
N ALA A 90 20.69 2.11 -2.49
CA ALA A 90 21.93 2.83 -2.17
C ALA A 90 21.82 4.33 -2.51
N ALA A 91 21.20 4.66 -3.62
CA ALA A 91 20.92 6.03 -4.00
C ALA A 91 19.89 6.69 -3.07
N LEU A 92 18.81 6.00 -2.74
CA LEU A 92 17.80 6.49 -1.79
C LEU A 92 18.43 6.76 -0.42
N LYS A 93 19.23 5.81 0.09
CA LYS A 93 19.94 5.97 1.37
C LYS A 93 20.90 7.16 1.34
N THR A 94 21.69 7.33 0.30
CA THR A 94 22.59 8.49 0.16
C THR A 94 21.81 9.81 0.25
N VAL A 95 20.71 9.92 -0.48
CA VAL A 95 19.88 11.14 -0.47
C VAL A 95 19.25 11.37 0.91
N ALA A 96 18.73 10.33 1.53
CA ALA A 96 18.10 10.44 2.86
C ALA A 96 19.12 10.83 3.93
N ASP A 97 20.27 10.14 4.00
CA ASP A 97 21.37 10.45 4.95
C ASP A 97 21.84 11.93 4.80
N GLU A 98 22.02 12.40 3.56
CA GLU A 98 22.46 13.78 3.29
C GLU A 98 21.37 14.80 3.67
N ILE A 99 20.10 14.53 3.37
CA ILE A 99 18.98 15.39 3.80
C ILE A 99 18.90 15.42 5.32
N GLN A 100 19.03 14.29 5.99
CA GLN A 100 18.99 14.21 7.46
C GLN A 100 20.14 14.98 8.09
N ALA A 101 21.35 14.82 7.57
CA ALA A 101 22.54 15.54 8.06
C ALA A 101 22.46 17.07 7.86
N HIS A 102 21.74 17.51 6.83
CA HIS A 102 21.56 18.92 6.46
C HIS A 102 20.12 19.43 6.61
N ALA A 103 19.34 18.78 7.49
CA ALA A 103 17.92 19.10 7.67
C ALA A 103 17.69 20.60 7.96
N SER A 104 18.50 21.21 8.80
CA SER A 104 18.40 22.65 9.12
C SER A 104 18.67 23.55 7.91
N ASP A 105 19.62 23.20 7.04
CA ASP A 105 19.96 23.97 5.83
C ASP A 105 18.82 23.91 4.80
N LEU A 106 18.14 22.77 4.76
CA LEU A 106 16.97 22.54 3.92
C LEU A 106 15.68 23.10 4.52
N GLY A 107 15.66 23.40 5.83
CA GLY A 107 14.47 23.86 6.54
C GLY A 107 13.45 22.75 6.81
N VAL A 108 13.91 21.51 6.90
CA VAL A 108 13.12 20.33 7.26
C VAL A 108 13.51 19.81 8.65
N LYS A 109 12.76 18.87 9.22
CA LYS A 109 13.09 18.16 10.48
C LYS A 109 13.75 16.80 10.21
N GLY A 110 13.43 16.18 9.08
CA GLY A 110 13.98 14.89 8.69
C GLY A 110 13.82 14.60 7.21
N ALA A 111 14.48 13.56 6.71
CA ALA A 111 14.30 13.11 5.35
C ALA A 111 12.92 12.47 5.18
N PHE A 112 12.53 11.56 6.08
CA PHE A 112 11.22 10.91 6.09
C PHE A 112 10.32 11.50 7.17
N THR A 113 9.01 11.43 6.97
CA THR A 113 8.02 11.60 8.03
C THR A 113 8.25 10.56 9.13
N SER A 114 7.69 10.79 10.32
CA SER A 114 7.68 9.78 11.37
C SER A 114 7.05 8.48 10.85
N ALA A 115 7.62 7.36 11.26
CA ALA A 115 7.10 6.06 10.88
C ALA A 115 5.67 5.80 11.41
N GLY A 116 5.23 6.51 12.45
CA GLY A 116 3.86 6.40 12.96
C GLY A 116 3.47 4.97 13.24
N MET A 117 3.96 4.40 14.35
CA MET A 117 3.77 2.98 14.67
C MET A 117 2.77 2.75 15.80
N ASP A 118 1.82 3.65 16.00
CA ASP A 118 0.66 3.32 16.80
C ASP A 118 -0.19 2.24 16.09
N SER A 119 -1.04 1.53 16.83
CA SER A 119 -1.79 0.39 16.30
C SER A 119 -2.78 0.73 15.16
N SER A 120 -3.07 2.02 14.94
CA SER A 120 -3.93 2.48 13.85
C SER A 120 -3.18 2.78 12.55
N SER A 121 -1.84 2.91 12.60
CA SER A 121 -1.02 3.36 11.47
C SER A 121 0.17 2.46 11.13
N ASP A 122 0.46 1.45 11.94
CA ASP A 122 1.57 0.50 11.74
C ASP A 122 1.42 -0.41 10.51
N TRP A 123 0.22 -0.47 9.90
CA TRP A 123 -0.06 -1.23 8.68
C TRP A 123 0.88 -0.86 7.53
N ARG A 124 1.39 0.39 7.48
CA ARG A 124 2.35 0.81 6.47
C ARG A 124 3.66 0.02 6.53
N PHE A 125 4.04 -0.50 7.69
CA PHE A 125 5.29 -1.25 7.92
C PHE A 125 5.05 -2.74 8.02
N LYS A 126 4.07 -3.19 8.81
CA LYS A 126 3.76 -4.62 9.00
C LYS A 126 3.06 -5.28 7.81
N THR A 127 2.48 -4.48 6.89
CA THR A 127 1.79 -4.96 5.69
C THR A 127 2.46 -4.44 4.43
N HIS A 128 2.42 -3.12 4.18
CA HIS A 128 2.90 -2.55 2.92
C HIS A 128 4.41 -2.68 2.75
N LEU A 129 5.21 -2.35 3.76
CA LEU A 129 6.65 -2.51 3.68
C LEU A 129 7.05 -3.99 3.70
N ALA A 130 6.39 -4.81 4.54
CA ALA A 130 6.62 -6.26 4.62
C ALA A 130 6.29 -6.99 3.30
N ASN A 131 5.45 -6.40 2.44
CA ASN A 131 5.16 -6.93 1.11
C ASN A 131 6.41 -7.06 0.22
N LEU A 132 7.39 -6.17 0.38
CA LEU A 132 8.60 -6.17 -0.48
C LEU A 132 9.44 -7.44 -0.29
N PRO A 133 9.89 -7.83 0.91
CA PRO A 133 10.62 -9.07 1.11
C PRO A 133 9.82 -10.31 0.68
N ILE A 134 8.48 -10.33 0.91
CA ILE A 134 7.59 -11.40 0.46
C ILE A 134 7.58 -11.48 -1.08
N TYR A 135 7.37 -10.35 -1.75
CA TYR A 135 7.35 -10.30 -3.22
C TYR A 135 8.64 -10.83 -3.83
N TYR A 136 9.78 -10.39 -3.32
CA TYR A 136 11.07 -10.82 -3.86
C TYR A 136 11.35 -12.29 -3.58
N GLU A 137 10.95 -12.82 -2.43
CA GLU A 137 11.06 -14.25 -2.14
C GLU A 137 10.16 -15.07 -3.07
N TYR A 138 8.91 -14.70 -3.25
CA TYR A 138 7.99 -15.36 -4.17
C TYR A 138 8.51 -15.34 -5.62
N LYS A 139 9.03 -14.19 -6.05
CA LYS A 139 9.63 -14.05 -7.38
C LYS A 139 10.86 -14.94 -7.56
N ALA A 140 11.74 -15.02 -6.57
CA ALA A 140 12.94 -15.84 -6.61
C ALA A 140 12.60 -17.34 -6.62
N ASP A 141 11.59 -17.74 -5.86
CA ASP A 141 11.15 -19.14 -5.75
C ASP A 141 10.19 -19.56 -6.88
N GLY A 142 9.67 -18.60 -7.66
CA GLY A 142 8.68 -18.88 -8.72
C GLY A 142 7.31 -19.32 -8.19
N ILE A 143 6.91 -18.82 -7.02
CA ILE A 143 5.65 -19.14 -6.33
C ILE A 143 4.76 -17.89 -6.18
N THR A 144 3.51 -18.09 -5.82
CA THR A 144 2.53 -17.01 -5.57
C THR A 144 1.95 -17.04 -4.16
N SER A 145 2.23 -18.07 -3.39
CA SER A 145 1.85 -18.23 -1.98
C SER A 145 2.71 -19.31 -1.33
N THR A 146 2.77 -19.33 0.00
CA THR A 146 3.48 -20.36 0.77
C THR A 146 2.82 -20.56 2.13
N ASP A 147 2.88 -21.77 2.66
CA ASP A 147 2.51 -22.11 4.03
C ASP A 147 3.63 -21.79 5.04
N ALA A 148 4.86 -21.63 4.57
CA ALA A 148 6.04 -21.29 5.38
C ALA A 148 7.00 -20.40 4.56
N ILE A 149 7.10 -19.13 4.96
CA ILE A 149 8.03 -18.19 4.34
C ILE A 149 9.45 -18.40 4.88
N LYS A 150 10.47 -18.21 4.05
CA LYS A 150 11.88 -18.46 4.42
C LYS A 150 12.54 -17.24 5.07
N GLY A 151 12.05 -16.04 4.75
CA GLY A 151 12.66 -14.80 5.20
C GLY A 151 13.95 -14.42 4.45
N THR A 152 14.08 -14.83 3.20
CA THR A 152 15.29 -14.65 2.37
C THR A 152 15.73 -13.19 2.29
N TYR A 153 14.79 -12.23 2.28
CA TYR A 153 15.05 -10.80 2.11
C TYR A 153 14.83 -9.98 3.39
N LEU A 154 14.95 -10.60 4.58
CA LEU A 154 14.74 -9.88 5.85
C LEU A 154 15.84 -8.87 6.16
N ASP A 155 17.07 -9.08 5.70
CA ASP A 155 18.13 -8.09 5.82
C ASP A 155 17.85 -6.85 4.94
N ASN A 156 17.26 -7.06 3.77
CA ASN A 156 16.79 -5.97 2.90
C ASN A 156 15.62 -5.20 3.54
N TYR A 157 14.69 -5.91 4.17
CA TYR A 157 13.61 -5.32 4.95
C TYR A 157 14.13 -4.49 6.12
N LYS A 158 15.13 -5.01 6.85
CA LYS A 158 15.80 -4.28 7.91
C LYS A 158 16.42 -2.98 7.41
N ASN A 159 17.13 -3.01 6.29
CA ASN A 159 17.83 -1.86 5.76
C ASN A 159 16.88 -0.69 5.47
N ILE A 160 15.76 -0.93 4.82
CA ILE A 160 14.79 0.14 4.54
C ILE A 160 14.02 0.56 5.78
N PHE A 161 13.71 -0.36 6.69
CA PHE A 161 13.06 -0.02 7.96
C PHE A 161 13.97 0.84 8.83
N ASP A 162 15.25 0.48 8.96
CA ASP A 162 16.25 1.28 9.69
C ASP A 162 16.33 2.69 9.10
N LEU A 163 16.39 2.82 7.78
CA LEU A 163 16.43 4.13 7.12
C LEU A 163 15.23 4.99 7.49
N TYR A 164 14.02 4.42 7.50
CA TYR A 164 12.81 5.15 7.87
C TYR A 164 12.75 5.59 9.33
N ILE A 165 13.35 4.84 10.26
CA ILE A 165 13.31 5.19 11.68
C ILE A 165 14.50 6.06 12.11
N THR A 166 15.61 6.06 11.38
CA THR A 166 16.79 6.88 11.69
C THR A 166 16.75 8.24 11.02
N ASP A 167 16.32 8.31 9.76
CA ASP A 167 16.31 9.54 8.95
C ASP A 167 14.91 10.18 8.93
N SER A 168 14.34 10.29 10.12
CA SER A 168 12.96 10.68 10.38
C SER A 168 12.85 12.03 11.08
N THR A 169 11.65 12.59 11.06
CA THR A 169 11.28 13.82 11.79
C THR A 169 11.28 13.66 13.30
N CYS A 170 11.29 12.43 13.83
CA CYS A 170 11.30 12.16 15.28
C CYS A 170 12.26 11.01 15.64
N ALA A 171 12.61 10.92 16.92
CA ALA A 171 13.42 9.81 17.42
C ALA A 171 12.65 8.48 17.37
N PRO A 172 13.33 7.34 17.14
CA PRO A 172 12.68 6.02 17.11
C PRO A 172 11.92 5.68 18.39
N THR A 173 12.33 6.21 19.54
CA THR A 173 11.65 6.03 20.83
C THR A 173 10.27 6.66 20.92
N ASP A 174 9.96 7.60 20.02
CA ASP A 174 8.69 8.35 20.04
C ASP A 174 7.62 7.72 19.14
N LEU A 175 7.99 6.72 18.34
CA LEU A 175 7.16 6.14 17.28
C LEU A 175 5.85 5.51 17.78
N ALA A 176 5.82 4.98 19.00
CA ALA A 176 4.58 4.44 19.60
C ALA A 176 3.48 5.50 19.79
N ASN A 177 3.86 6.78 19.83
CA ASN A 177 2.94 7.90 20.01
C ASN A 177 2.67 8.66 18.71
N LYS A 178 3.27 8.23 17.60
CA LYS A 178 3.11 8.84 16.28
C LYS A 178 2.04 8.12 15.48
N THR A 179 1.09 8.88 14.96
CA THR A 179 -0.05 8.41 14.18
C THR A 179 0.14 8.65 12.68
N ALA A 180 -0.75 8.10 11.85
CA ALA A 180 -0.83 8.45 10.43
C ALA A 180 -1.09 9.95 10.23
N THR A 181 -1.91 10.57 11.09
CA THR A 181 -2.19 12.02 11.05
C THR A 181 -0.95 12.85 11.33
N ASP A 182 -0.08 12.43 12.26
CA ASP A 182 1.21 13.10 12.49
C ASP A 182 2.07 13.04 11.22
N ALA A 183 2.21 11.85 10.62
CA ALA A 183 3.05 11.65 9.45
C ALA A 183 2.57 12.49 8.23
N VAL A 184 1.27 12.52 7.93
CA VAL A 184 0.75 13.35 6.83
C VAL A 184 0.90 14.84 7.13
N THR A 185 0.73 15.26 8.40
CA THR A 185 0.92 16.66 8.81
C THR A 185 2.37 17.09 8.66
N GLU A 186 3.32 16.26 9.05
CA GLU A 186 4.76 16.51 8.90
C GLU A 186 5.14 16.69 7.42
N PHE A 187 4.58 15.86 6.53
CA PHE A 187 4.79 15.99 5.09
C PHE A 187 4.18 17.27 4.52
N THR A 188 2.92 17.52 4.82
CA THR A 188 2.18 18.66 4.25
C THR A 188 2.62 20.02 4.78
N SER A 189 3.19 20.07 6.00
CA SER A 189 3.82 21.28 6.56
C SER A 189 5.27 21.49 6.09
N GLY A 190 5.82 20.59 5.26
CA GLY A 190 7.18 20.70 4.75
C GLY A 190 8.26 20.34 5.76
N GLU A 191 7.93 19.58 6.79
CA GLU A 191 8.87 19.09 7.80
C GLU A 191 9.69 17.87 7.33
N ALA A 192 9.21 17.16 6.30
CA ALA A 192 9.88 16.03 5.69
C ALA A 192 9.82 16.08 4.16
N VAL A 193 10.81 15.47 3.50
CA VAL A 193 10.89 15.37 2.03
C VAL A 193 10.13 14.17 1.52
N PHE A 194 10.15 13.06 2.27
CA PHE A 194 9.63 11.76 1.89
C PHE A 194 8.53 11.27 2.84
N TYR A 195 7.50 10.63 2.25
CA TYR A 195 6.37 10.04 2.97
C TYR A 195 5.99 8.70 2.34
N GLN A 196 6.25 7.58 3.02
CA GLN A 196 5.78 6.28 2.52
C GLN A 196 4.28 6.18 2.70
N ASN A 197 3.55 6.26 1.58
CA ASN A 197 2.10 6.05 1.55
C ASN A 197 1.64 5.85 0.10
N GLY A 198 0.34 5.89 -0.16
CA GLY A 198 -0.24 5.57 -1.46
C GLY A 198 -1.10 6.66 -2.06
N THR A 199 -1.68 6.33 -3.21
CA THR A 199 -2.52 7.23 -4.01
C THR A 199 -3.75 7.75 -3.27
N TRP A 200 -4.23 7.04 -2.26
CA TRP A 200 -5.35 7.43 -1.38
C TRP A 200 -5.09 8.67 -0.52
N GLU A 201 -3.82 9.03 -0.27
CA GLU A 201 -3.46 10.22 0.51
C GLU A 201 -3.57 11.53 -0.29
N TYR A 202 -3.70 11.44 -1.62
CA TYR A 202 -3.67 12.61 -2.48
C TYR A 202 -4.66 13.71 -2.08
N THR A 203 -5.91 13.36 -1.84
CA THR A 203 -6.94 14.33 -1.47
C THR A 203 -6.60 15.04 -0.17
N GLY A 204 -6.19 14.29 0.87
CA GLY A 204 -5.77 14.86 2.16
C GLY A 204 -4.55 15.76 2.05
N ILE A 205 -3.57 15.39 1.23
CA ILE A 205 -2.37 16.19 0.96
C ILE A 205 -2.73 17.50 0.25
N LYS A 206 -3.60 17.43 -0.75
CA LYS A 206 -4.09 18.61 -1.51
C LYS A 206 -4.90 19.56 -0.66
N ASP A 207 -5.81 19.03 0.15
CA ASP A 207 -6.63 19.83 1.09
C ASP A 207 -5.77 20.56 2.14
N ALA A 208 -4.61 20.00 2.48
CA ALA A 208 -3.62 20.63 3.36
C ALA A 208 -2.79 21.72 2.66
N GLY A 209 -2.92 21.90 1.34
CA GLY A 209 -2.37 23.04 0.59
C GLY A 209 -1.17 22.75 -0.30
N LEU A 210 -0.71 21.50 -0.41
CA LEU A 210 0.27 21.13 -1.43
C LEU A 210 -0.39 21.07 -2.82
N THR A 211 0.36 21.46 -3.85
CA THR A 211 -0.12 21.45 -5.23
C THR A 211 0.30 20.19 -5.97
N ASP A 212 -0.32 19.90 -7.10
CA ASP A 212 0.05 18.75 -7.96
C ASP A 212 1.51 18.84 -8.44
N ASP A 213 2.01 20.06 -8.63
CA ASP A 213 3.41 20.31 -9.03
C ASP A 213 4.42 19.94 -7.92
N ASP A 214 3.97 19.89 -6.66
CA ASP A 214 4.81 19.54 -5.52
C ASP A 214 4.94 18.03 -5.33
N LEU A 215 4.12 17.21 -5.98
CA LEU A 215 3.99 15.79 -5.66
C LEU A 215 4.58 14.87 -6.72
N GLY A 216 5.33 13.85 -6.25
CA GLY A 216 5.76 12.70 -7.04
C GLY A 216 5.79 11.46 -6.17
N MET A 217 6.02 10.29 -6.79
CA MET A 217 6.12 9.02 -6.08
C MET A 217 7.29 8.21 -6.63
N LEU A 218 8.05 7.58 -5.74
CA LEU A 218 9.15 6.66 -6.02
C LEU A 218 8.79 5.24 -5.61
N PRO A 219 9.33 4.21 -6.27
CA PRO A 219 9.31 2.85 -5.75
C PRO A 219 10.01 2.75 -4.39
N ILE A 220 9.60 1.76 -3.59
CA ILE A 220 10.30 1.42 -2.35
C ILE A 220 11.42 0.44 -2.70
N TYR A 221 12.64 0.93 -2.74
CA TYR A 221 13.83 0.14 -2.98
C TYR A 221 14.35 -0.45 -1.66
N ILE A 222 14.73 -1.74 -1.68
CA ILE A 222 15.20 -2.45 -0.48
C ILE A 222 16.62 -3.05 -0.62
N GLY A 223 17.29 -2.78 -1.72
CA GLY A 223 18.66 -3.22 -1.96
C GLY A 223 18.74 -4.63 -2.55
N VAL A 224 17.81 -5.01 -3.41
CA VAL A 224 17.88 -6.28 -4.17
C VAL A 224 18.42 -6.02 -5.57
N ASP A 225 19.13 -7.03 -6.10
CA ASP A 225 19.69 -6.96 -7.45
C ASP A 225 18.59 -6.77 -8.50
N GLY A 226 18.78 -5.80 -9.38
CA GLY A 226 17.85 -5.47 -10.47
C GLY A 226 16.67 -4.59 -10.07
N GLU A 227 16.65 -4.06 -8.85
CA GLU A 227 15.56 -3.18 -8.36
C GLU A 227 15.46 -1.85 -9.14
N GLU A 228 16.49 -1.47 -9.91
CA GLU A 228 16.41 -0.34 -10.83
C GLU A 228 15.34 -0.51 -11.92
N ASN A 229 14.86 -1.75 -12.14
CA ASN A 229 13.75 -2.06 -13.04
C ASN A 229 12.40 -2.16 -12.31
N GLN A 230 12.38 -1.93 -11.02
CA GLN A 230 11.16 -1.98 -10.21
C GLN A 230 10.28 -0.74 -10.47
N GLY A 231 8.98 -0.97 -10.56
CA GLY A 231 7.92 0.04 -10.51
C GLY A 231 7.34 0.19 -9.11
N LEU A 232 6.22 0.88 -9.02
CA LEU A 232 5.49 1.08 -7.77
C LEU A 232 4.77 -0.20 -7.32
N CYS A 233 4.40 -0.26 -6.04
CA CYS A 233 3.59 -1.35 -5.49
C CYS A 233 2.14 -1.14 -5.89
N THR A 234 1.57 -2.06 -6.68
CA THR A 234 0.24 -1.88 -7.27
C THR A 234 -0.62 -3.13 -7.07
N GLY A 235 -1.87 -2.93 -6.67
CA GLY A 235 -2.80 -4.03 -6.43
C GLY A 235 -4.16 -3.57 -5.92
N SER A 236 -4.93 -4.52 -5.38
CA SER A 236 -6.21 -4.24 -4.73
C SER A 236 -6.36 -5.09 -3.48
N GLU A 237 -6.96 -4.50 -2.46
CA GLU A 237 -7.38 -5.19 -1.24
C GLU A 237 -8.86 -4.92 -0.94
N ASN A 238 -9.51 -4.06 -1.73
CA ASN A 238 -10.86 -3.57 -1.48
C ASN A 238 -11.84 -4.20 -2.47
N TYR A 239 -12.70 -5.10 -1.97
CA TYR A 239 -13.63 -5.84 -2.80
C TYR A 239 -15.07 -5.61 -2.34
N TRP A 240 -15.95 -5.27 -3.28
CA TRP A 240 -17.39 -5.25 -3.06
C TRP A 240 -17.94 -6.67 -2.98
N CYS A 241 -18.70 -6.93 -1.92
CA CYS A 241 -19.47 -8.14 -1.72
C CYS A 241 -20.94 -7.80 -1.51
N VAL A 242 -21.83 -8.66 -1.99
CA VAL A 242 -23.28 -8.51 -1.84
C VAL A 242 -23.79 -9.52 -0.82
N ASN A 243 -24.65 -9.08 0.12
CA ASN A 243 -25.18 -9.91 1.17
C ASN A 243 -26.24 -10.87 0.61
N LYS A 244 -25.94 -12.17 0.58
CA LYS A 244 -26.88 -13.22 0.07
C LYS A 244 -28.11 -13.42 0.95
N ASN A 245 -28.09 -12.95 2.20
CA ASN A 245 -29.21 -13.06 3.15
C ASN A 245 -30.21 -11.89 3.04
N ALA A 246 -29.92 -10.89 2.17
CA ALA A 246 -30.87 -9.85 1.82
C ALA A 246 -32.02 -10.41 0.98
N SER A 247 -33.12 -9.65 0.84
CA SER A 247 -34.20 -10.04 -0.06
C SER A 247 -33.74 -10.09 -1.53
N GLU A 248 -34.39 -10.87 -2.38
CA GLU A 248 -34.08 -10.90 -3.82
C GLU A 248 -34.19 -9.50 -4.46
N GLU A 249 -35.17 -8.69 -4.00
CA GLU A 249 -35.35 -7.31 -4.45
C GLU A 249 -34.16 -6.41 -4.06
N ASP A 250 -33.70 -6.53 -2.82
CA ASP A 250 -32.55 -5.75 -2.32
C ASP A 250 -31.24 -6.19 -2.99
N ILE A 251 -31.04 -7.50 -3.22
CA ILE A 251 -29.88 -8.01 -3.97
C ILE A 251 -29.89 -7.42 -5.38
N GLN A 252 -31.03 -7.48 -6.10
CA GLN A 252 -31.12 -6.92 -7.44
C GLN A 252 -30.89 -5.41 -7.46
N ALA A 253 -31.48 -4.67 -6.52
CA ALA A 253 -31.25 -3.23 -6.38
C ALA A 253 -29.77 -2.91 -6.13
N THR A 254 -29.09 -3.72 -5.32
CA THR A 254 -27.65 -3.57 -5.06
C THR A 254 -26.82 -3.82 -6.33
N LEU A 255 -27.13 -4.87 -7.09
CA LEU A 255 -26.45 -5.15 -8.36
C LEU A 255 -26.69 -4.05 -9.39
N ASP A 256 -27.91 -3.50 -9.45
CA ASP A 256 -28.25 -2.38 -10.33
C ASP A 256 -27.51 -1.09 -9.93
N PHE A 257 -27.38 -0.84 -8.63
CA PHE A 257 -26.57 0.26 -8.11
C PHE A 257 -25.09 0.11 -8.47
N MET A 258 -24.50 -1.07 -8.23
CA MET A 258 -23.10 -1.33 -8.57
C MET A 258 -22.86 -1.17 -10.08
N LYS A 259 -23.79 -1.68 -10.89
CA LYS A 259 -23.76 -1.51 -12.35
C LYS A 259 -23.87 -0.03 -12.75
N TRP A 260 -24.79 0.72 -12.15
CA TRP A 260 -24.92 2.15 -12.40
C TRP A 260 -23.62 2.90 -12.08
N VAL A 261 -22.97 2.61 -10.95
CA VAL A 261 -21.69 3.22 -10.56
C VAL A 261 -20.61 3.01 -11.63
N VAL A 262 -20.53 1.82 -12.24
CA VAL A 262 -19.46 1.52 -13.20
C VAL A 262 -19.81 1.80 -14.67
N GLU A 263 -21.09 2.03 -15.00
CA GLU A 263 -21.53 2.23 -16.40
C GLU A 263 -22.02 3.66 -16.69
N SER A 264 -22.59 4.37 -15.71
CA SER A 264 -23.09 5.73 -15.94
C SER A 264 -21.96 6.76 -15.97
N ASP A 265 -22.16 7.86 -16.70
CA ASP A 265 -21.18 8.96 -16.71
C ASP A 265 -21.02 9.56 -15.32
N GLU A 266 -22.12 9.69 -14.56
CA GLU A 266 -22.10 10.23 -13.21
C GLU A 266 -21.34 9.32 -12.23
N GLY A 267 -21.61 8.00 -12.24
CA GLY A 267 -20.93 7.02 -11.38
C GLY A 267 -19.43 6.95 -11.68
N ARG A 268 -19.05 6.95 -12.96
CA ARG A 268 -17.64 6.96 -13.38
C ARG A 268 -16.93 8.26 -12.98
N ASP A 269 -17.59 9.40 -13.15
CA ASP A 269 -17.05 10.68 -12.69
C ASP A 269 -16.84 10.70 -11.17
N MET A 270 -17.81 10.19 -10.41
CA MET A 270 -17.72 10.10 -8.95
C MET A 270 -16.51 9.24 -8.52
N LEU A 271 -16.34 8.03 -9.07
CA LEU A 271 -15.21 7.16 -8.71
C LEU A 271 -13.87 7.71 -9.17
N ALA A 272 -13.75 8.11 -10.43
CA ALA A 272 -12.46 8.51 -10.99
C ALA A 272 -12.04 9.94 -10.61
N ASN A 273 -12.95 10.94 -10.75
CA ASN A 273 -12.56 12.34 -10.60
C ASN A 273 -12.81 12.88 -9.18
N GLN A 274 -13.92 12.47 -8.54
CA GLN A 274 -14.24 12.98 -7.20
C GLN A 274 -13.55 12.17 -6.10
N MET A 275 -13.45 10.83 -6.23
CA MET A 275 -12.79 9.95 -5.28
C MET A 275 -11.32 9.67 -5.64
N GLY A 276 -10.92 9.95 -6.88
CA GLY A 276 -9.55 9.74 -7.35
C GLY A 276 -9.16 8.27 -7.55
N PHE A 277 -10.13 7.39 -7.76
CA PHE A 277 -9.91 5.96 -7.88
C PHE A 277 -9.51 5.55 -9.30
N VAL A 278 -8.47 4.73 -9.40
CA VAL A 278 -8.25 3.88 -10.58
C VAL A 278 -9.06 2.61 -10.38
N THR A 279 -9.92 2.28 -11.34
CA THR A 279 -10.82 1.14 -11.21
C THR A 279 -10.46 0.02 -12.20
N PRO A 280 -10.67 -1.27 -11.85
CA PRO A 280 -10.32 -2.37 -12.73
C PRO A 280 -11.41 -2.71 -13.77
N PHE A 281 -12.24 -1.73 -14.17
CA PHE A 281 -13.32 -1.98 -15.13
C PHE A 281 -13.00 -1.43 -16.52
N THR A 282 -13.36 -2.18 -17.55
CA THR A 282 -13.19 -1.80 -18.96
C THR A 282 -13.95 -0.51 -19.33
N THR A 283 -15.00 -0.18 -18.58
CA THR A 283 -15.80 1.04 -18.76
C THR A 283 -15.06 2.33 -18.32
N PHE A 284 -13.90 2.21 -17.66
CA PHE A 284 -13.08 3.33 -17.22
C PHE A 284 -11.82 3.59 -18.06
N ALA A 285 -11.72 2.97 -19.25
CA ALA A 285 -10.52 3.12 -20.10
C ALA A 285 -10.14 4.59 -20.38
N ASP A 286 -11.13 5.47 -20.46
CA ASP A 286 -10.94 6.92 -20.72
C ASP A 286 -11.02 7.77 -19.43
N TYR A 287 -11.13 7.15 -18.24
CA TYR A 287 -11.29 7.82 -16.95
C TYR A 287 -10.04 7.59 -16.07
N LEU A 288 -8.97 8.34 -16.33
CA LEU A 288 -7.82 8.38 -15.42
C LEU A 288 -7.93 9.60 -14.50
N PRO A 289 -7.80 9.41 -13.18
CA PRO A 289 -7.81 10.53 -12.25
C PRO A 289 -6.70 11.54 -12.56
N ASP A 290 -7.01 12.84 -12.45
CA ASP A 290 -6.00 13.90 -12.52
C ASP A 290 -5.25 14.00 -11.19
N ASN A 291 -4.52 12.94 -10.87
CA ASN A 291 -3.79 12.74 -9.63
C ASN A 291 -2.32 12.46 -9.98
N PRO A 292 -1.36 13.31 -9.56
CA PRO A 292 0.06 13.15 -9.89
C PRO A 292 0.66 11.85 -9.38
N LEU A 293 0.14 11.27 -8.30
CA LEU A 293 0.62 9.98 -7.77
C LEU A 293 0.15 8.82 -8.66
N VAL A 294 -1.04 8.91 -9.24
CA VAL A 294 -1.55 7.94 -10.24
C VAL A 294 -0.76 8.09 -11.55
N LYS A 295 -0.48 9.31 -11.98
CA LYS A 295 0.35 9.58 -13.17
C LYS A 295 1.75 9.00 -13.01
N ALA A 296 2.37 9.10 -11.83
CA ALA A 296 3.67 8.49 -11.56
C ALA A 296 3.66 6.97 -11.83
N ASN A 297 2.59 6.24 -11.44
CA ASN A 297 2.48 4.81 -11.74
C ASN A 297 2.39 4.54 -13.26
N ALA A 298 1.64 5.36 -14.00
CA ALA A 298 1.57 5.26 -15.46
C ALA A 298 2.95 5.50 -16.11
N GLU A 299 3.70 6.50 -15.66
CA GLU A 299 5.05 6.82 -16.15
C GLU A 299 6.03 5.65 -15.93
N TYR A 300 6.02 5.00 -14.75
CA TYR A 300 6.82 3.80 -14.48
C TYR A 300 6.44 2.65 -15.39
N THR A 301 5.15 2.45 -15.64
CA THR A 301 4.63 1.40 -16.53
C THR A 301 5.05 1.65 -17.99
N GLU A 302 4.92 2.87 -18.47
CA GLU A 302 5.35 3.29 -19.81
C GLU A 302 6.88 3.17 -20.00
N ALA A 303 7.65 3.42 -18.94
CA ALA A 303 9.09 3.21 -18.93
C ALA A 303 9.49 1.72 -18.84
N GLY A 304 8.54 0.79 -18.88
CA GLY A 304 8.77 -0.65 -18.86
C GLY A 304 9.22 -1.19 -17.49
N LYS A 305 8.97 -0.47 -16.40
CA LYS A 305 9.26 -0.92 -15.05
C LYS A 305 8.26 -1.98 -14.60
N THR A 306 8.74 -2.95 -13.83
CA THR A 306 7.91 -4.05 -13.32
C THR A 306 7.25 -3.63 -12.00
N PRO A 307 5.91 -3.55 -11.92
CA PRO A 307 5.25 -3.25 -10.66
C PRO A 307 5.47 -4.36 -9.64
N VAL A 308 5.50 -3.98 -8.37
CA VAL A 308 5.49 -4.92 -7.24
C VAL A 308 4.04 -5.26 -6.93
N SER A 309 3.64 -6.52 -7.13
CA SER A 309 2.28 -6.96 -6.80
C SER A 309 2.05 -7.00 -5.28
N TRP A 310 0.81 -6.76 -4.89
CA TRP A 310 0.39 -6.90 -3.51
C TRP A 310 0.20 -8.37 -3.16
N ASN A 311 0.96 -8.85 -2.17
CA ASN A 311 0.86 -10.20 -1.62
C ASN A 311 0.18 -10.22 -0.24
N PHE A 312 -0.53 -9.17 0.13
CA PHE A 312 -1.24 -9.06 1.41
C PHE A 312 -2.22 -10.21 1.61
N THR A 313 -2.82 -10.65 0.52
CA THR A 313 -3.80 -11.72 0.45
C THR A 313 -3.22 -13.09 0.74
N THR A 314 -1.91 -13.23 0.78
CA THR A 314 -1.21 -14.48 1.11
C THR A 314 -0.63 -14.47 2.53
N MET A 315 -0.68 -13.33 3.22
CA MET A 315 -0.27 -13.23 4.62
C MET A 315 -1.21 -14.08 5.49
N PRO A 316 -0.70 -14.86 6.44
CA PRO A 316 -1.47 -15.95 7.05
C PRO A 316 -2.66 -15.49 7.90
N SER A 317 -2.52 -14.36 8.63
CA SER A 317 -3.59 -13.87 9.50
C SER A 317 -3.37 -12.40 9.92
N GLU A 318 -4.40 -11.79 10.50
CA GLU A 318 -4.26 -10.48 11.17
C GLU A 318 -3.41 -10.58 12.44
N ASN A 319 -3.39 -11.74 13.12
CA ASN A 319 -2.52 -11.97 14.27
C ASN A 319 -1.03 -11.91 13.87
N TRP A 320 -0.66 -12.55 12.74
CA TRP A 320 0.69 -12.46 12.21
C TRP A 320 1.10 -11.02 11.96
N LYS A 321 0.26 -10.23 11.28
CA LYS A 321 0.52 -8.81 11.02
C LYS A 321 0.72 -8.03 12.31
N ASN A 322 -0.15 -8.24 13.30
CA ASN A 322 -0.07 -7.55 14.59
C ASN A 322 1.17 -7.93 15.39
N ASN A 323 1.56 -9.20 15.41
CA ASN A 323 2.76 -9.69 16.07
C ASN A 323 4.03 -9.10 15.42
N LEU A 324 4.06 -9.05 14.07
CA LEU A 324 5.14 -8.41 13.33
C LEU A 324 5.21 -6.91 13.64
N GLY A 325 4.08 -6.20 13.64
CA GLY A 325 4.02 -4.77 13.99
C GLY A 325 4.54 -4.50 15.40
N GLY A 326 4.16 -5.32 16.38
CA GLY A 326 4.68 -5.23 17.75
C GLY A 326 6.19 -5.48 17.85
N ALA A 327 6.71 -6.45 17.11
CA ALA A 327 8.15 -6.75 17.07
C ALA A 327 8.95 -5.60 16.42
N LEU A 328 8.44 -5.02 15.32
CA LEU A 328 9.03 -3.85 14.66
C LEU A 328 9.07 -2.63 15.59
N LEU A 329 7.99 -2.36 16.31
CA LEU A 329 7.94 -1.25 17.26
C LEU A 329 8.95 -1.46 18.41
N ASN A 330 8.99 -2.65 19.00
CA ASN A 330 9.96 -2.97 20.05
C ASN A 330 11.40 -2.83 19.57
N TYR A 331 11.68 -3.27 18.34
CA TYR A 331 12.99 -3.09 17.72
C TYR A 331 13.33 -1.60 17.55
N ALA A 332 12.44 -0.81 16.99
CA ALA A 332 12.64 0.62 16.78
C ALA A 332 12.91 1.37 18.09
N GLN A 333 12.21 0.99 19.17
CA GLN A 333 12.39 1.59 20.50
C GLN A 333 13.61 1.08 21.27
N GLY A 334 14.35 0.09 20.74
CA GLY A 334 15.49 -0.53 21.41
C GLY A 334 15.13 -1.44 22.59
N THR A 335 13.86 -1.85 22.69
CA THR A 335 13.37 -2.81 23.70
C THR A 335 13.29 -4.25 23.16
N GLY A 336 13.46 -4.43 21.87
CA GLY A 336 13.55 -5.71 21.16
C GLY A 336 14.75 -5.76 20.23
N THR A 337 14.93 -6.92 19.57
CA THR A 337 16.03 -7.17 18.63
C THR A 337 15.48 -7.44 17.23
N TRP A 338 16.32 -7.33 16.20
CA TRP A 338 15.92 -7.73 14.85
C TRP A 338 15.63 -9.23 14.75
N ASP A 339 16.32 -10.07 15.53
CA ASP A 339 16.02 -11.52 15.61
C ASP A 339 14.58 -11.76 16.06
N SER A 340 14.03 -10.91 16.95
CA SER A 340 12.62 -11.00 17.34
C SER A 340 11.68 -10.66 16.19
N VAL A 341 12.06 -9.73 15.30
CA VAL A 341 11.31 -9.41 14.08
C VAL A 341 11.37 -10.58 13.10
N GLN A 342 12.54 -11.19 12.92
CA GLN A 342 12.72 -12.37 12.08
C GLN A 342 11.86 -13.55 12.57
N THR A 343 11.86 -13.82 13.89
CA THR A 343 11.02 -14.85 14.50
C THR A 343 9.53 -14.57 14.25
N ALA A 344 9.07 -13.35 14.51
CA ALA A 344 7.67 -12.97 14.26
C ALA A 344 7.30 -13.10 12.79
N PHE A 345 8.24 -12.80 11.87
CA PHE A 345 8.00 -12.89 10.43
C PHE A 345 7.96 -14.35 9.96
N VAL A 346 8.97 -15.17 10.27
CA VAL A 346 9.17 -16.52 9.73
C VAL A 346 8.41 -17.57 10.52
N ASP A 347 8.71 -17.70 11.81
CA ASP A 347 8.09 -18.74 12.65
C ASP A 347 6.60 -18.43 12.84
N GLY A 348 6.27 -17.15 13.10
CA GLY A 348 4.90 -16.68 13.20
C GLY A 348 4.07 -16.91 11.93
N TRP A 349 4.67 -16.83 10.74
CA TRP A 349 3.98 -17.17 9.48
C TRP A 349 3.52 -18.61 9.46
N ALA A 350 4.42 -19.54 9.72
CA ALA A 350 4.12 -20.98 9.69
C ALA A 350 3.09 -21.38 10.78
N GLU A 351 3.22 -20.79 11.98
CA GLU A 351 2.29 -21.04 13.10
C GLU A 351 0.87 -20.56 12.76
N GLU A 352 0.73 -19.33 12.29
CA GLU A 352 -0.58 -18.73 11.99
C GLU A 352 -1.21 -19.35 10.73
N TYR A 353 -0.40 -19.75 9.75
CA TYR A 353 -0.89 -20.46 8.57
C TYR A 353 -1.46 -21.84 8.95
N ALA A 354 -0.78 -22.58 9.82
CA ALA A 354 -1.27 -23.85 10.34
C ALA A 354 -2.58 -23.67 11.12
N ALA A 355 -2.65 -22.67 12.02
CA ALA A 355 -3.84 -22.39 12.81
C ALA A 355 -5.05 -21.96 11.97
N ALA A 356 -4.83 -21.28 10.84
CA ALA A 356 -5.91 -20.87 9.94
C ALA A 356 -6.49 -22.03 9.09
N ASN A 357 -5.78 -23.17 9.02
CA ASN A 357 -6.15 -24.33 8.21
C ASN A 357 -6.50 -25.58 9.05
N GLU A 358 -6.55 -25.48 10.37
CA GLU A 358 -7.12 -26.47 11.30
C GLU A 358 -8.65 -26.28 11.43
#